data_597064943c5b20e489dd76e55f7653a7
#
_entry.id   597064943c5b20e489dd76e55f7653a7
#
_cell.length_a   1.000
_cell.length_b   1.000
_cell.length_c   1.000
_cell.angle_alpha   90.00
_cell.angle_beta   90.00
_cell.angle_gamma   90.00
#
_symmetry.space_group_name_H-M   'P 1'
#
loop_
_entity.id
_entity.type
_entity.pdbx_description
1 polymer ?
#
loop_
_entity_poly.entity_id
_entity_poly.type
_entity_poly.pdbx_seq_one_letter_code
_entity_poly.pdbx_strand_id
1 'polypeptide(L)'
;MEAIYAIDSKNGLAKNGVIPWKSKKDMLFFMNKTLNNVVIMGKNTYFSIPHEHRPLKNRLNIVFTSNPHVYQHDITNVIFTNNIKIHEDILANSSKYYNQYMFLNKNFKIFIIGGKTIYEQFIPLCSNIWVTRLKRDYECDLFIDYDYSTKYKEEIYEEDDELQIIEYNRV
;
A
#
# COMPACT_ATOMS: atom_id res chain seq x y z
N MET A 1 7.64 -8.98 1.07
CA MET A 1 6.71 -7.85 0.84
C MET A 1 5.76 -7.71 2.01
N GLU A 2 5.27 -6.53 2.21
CA GLU A 2 4.25 -6.22 3.21
C GLU A 2 3.08 -5.54 2.53
N ALA A 3 1.89 -5.68 3.10
CA ALA A 3 0.72 -4.92 2.66
C ALA A 3 0.31 -3.95 3.76
N ILE A 4 -0.29 -2.84 3.38
CA ILE A 4 -0.78 -1.83 4.33
C ILE A 4 -2.08 -1.25 3.80
N TYR A 5 -3.13 -1.24 4.63
CA TYR A 5 -4.41 -0.64 4.28
C TYR A 5 -5.21 -0.26 5.52
N ALA A 6 -6.22 0.56 5.30
CA ALA A 6 -7.17 0.94 6.33
C ALA A 6 -8.58 0.49 5.92
N ILE A 7 -9.37 0.10 6.91
CA ILE A 7 -10.77 -0.28 6.74
C ILE A 7 -11.62 0.33 7.84
N ASP A 8 -12.91 0.46 7.60
CA ASP A 8 -13.85 0.84 8.64
C ASP A 8 -14.34 -0.37 9.45
N SER A 9 -15.27 -0.15 10.37
CA SER A 9 -15.79 -1.21 11.25
C SER A 9 -16.51 -2.35 10.52
N LYS A 10 -16.85 -2.15 9.25
CA LYS A 10 -17.54 -3.11 8.38
C LYS A 10 -16.65 -3.67 7.28
N ASN A 11 -15.33 -3.58 7.43
CA ASN A 11 -14.34 -3.98 6.42
C ASN A 11 -14.40 -3.15 5.12
N GLY A 12 -14.90 -1.93 5.21
CA GLY A 12 -14.98 -1.01 4.07
C GLY A 12 -13.65 -0.36 3.75
N LEU A 13 -13.28 -0.34 2.46
CA LEU A 13 -12.05 0.29 1.96
C LEU A 13 -12.29 1.70 1.44
N ALA A 14 -13.44 1.94 0.83
CA ALA A 14 -13.71 3.18 0.14
C ALA A 14 -15.20 3.41 -0.05
N LYS A 15 -15.56 4.67 -0.31
CA LYS A 15 -16.89 5.09 -0.70
C LYS A 15 -16.76 5.99 -1.92
N ASN A 16 -17.46 5.66 -3.00
CA ASN A 16 -17.41 6.41 -4.27
C ASN A 16 -15.97 6.65 -4.76
N GLY A 17 -15.12 5.63 -4.61
CA GLY A 17 -13.73 5.68 -5.10
C GLY A 17 -12.75 6.43 -4.23
N VAL A 18 -13.17 6.93 -3.06
CA VAL A 18 -12.30 7.66 -2.13
C VAL A 18 -12.38 7.08 -0.72
N ILE A 19 -11.35 7.31 0.06
CA ILE A 19 -11.32 6.96 1.49
C ILE A 19 -12.18 7.98 2.22
N PRO A 20 -13.31 7.57 2.89
CA PRO A 20 -14.27 8.51 3.44
C PRO A 20 -13.88 9.12 4.78
N TRP A 21 -12.90 8.54 5.49
CA TRP A 21 -12.44 9.08 6.77
C TRP A 21 -11.25 9.99 6.59
N LYS A 22 -11.05 10.86 7.60
CA LYS A 22 -9.86 11.70 7.71
C LYS A 22 -9.25 11.40 9.08
N SER A 23 -8.18 10.63 9.10
CA SER A 23 -7.44 10.29 10.31
C SER A 23 -5.98 10.69 10.15
N LYS A 24 -5.57 11.69 10.91
CA LYS A 24 -4.17 12.12 10.93
C LYS A 24 -3.25 11.00 11.41
N LYS A 25 -3.71 10.24 12.40
CA LYS A 25 -2.95 9.13 12.97
C LYS A 25 -2.70 8.03 11.95
N ASP A 26 -3.75 7.63 11.20
CA ASP A 26 -3.63 6.66 10.12
C ASP A 26 -2.70 7.16 9.01
N MET A 27 -2.86 8.41 8.61
CA MET A 27 -2.03 9.02 7.57
C MET A 27 -0.55 9.07 7.97
N LEU A 28 -0.24 9.44 9.22
CA LEU A 28 1.12 9.46 9.74
C LEU A 28 1.71 8.05 9.84
N PHE A 29 0.92 7.08 10.26
CA PHE A 29 1.34 5.68 10.31
C PHE A 29 1.72 5.16 8.92
N PHE A 30 0.86 5.39 7.93
CA PHE A 30 1.12 5.02 6.54
C PHE A 30 2.41 5.68 6.02
N MET A 31 2.54 6.97 6.23
CA MET A 31 3.73 7.72 5.78
C MET A 31 5.00 7.18 6.44
N ASN A 32 4.99 6.99 7.74
CA ASN A 32 6.17 6.51 8.48
C ASN A 32 6.58 5.09 8.06
N LYS A 33 5.60 4.22 7.77
CA LYS A 33 5.89 2.86 7.32
C LYS A 33 6.47 2.82 5.91
N THR A 34 5.94 3.61 5.00
CA THR A 34 6.28 3.52 3.57
C THR A 34 7.43 4.42 3.14
N LEU A 35 7.77 5.45 3.94
CA LEU A 35 8.82 6.40 3.58
C LEU A 35 10.16 5.70 3.32
N ASN A 36 10.83 6.10 2.24
CA ASN A 36 12.12 5.56 1.80
C ASN A 36 12.05 4.07 1.39
N ASN A 37 10.89 3.62 1.01
CA ASN A 37 10.62 2.27 0.53
C ASN A 37 9.94 2.29 -0.85
N VAL A 38 9.68 1.11 -1.38
CA VAL A 38 8.93 0.92 -2.62
C VAL A 38 7.45 0.76 -2.28
N VAL A 39 6.57 1.42 -3.03
CA VAL A 39 5.11 1.23 -2.91
C VAL A 39 4.57 0.74 -4.26
N ILE A 40 3.70 -0.26 -4.21
CA ILE A 40 3.05 -0.84 -5.38
C ILE A 40 1.55 -0.58 -5.30
N MET A 41 0.99 -0.06 -6.37
CA MET A 41 -0.43 0.27 -6.45
C MET A 41 -0.97 0.08 -7.87
N GLY A 42 -2.28 0.01 -7.97
CA GLY A 42 -2.96 0.07 -9.27
C GLY A 42 -3.13 1.51 -9.74
N LYS A 43 -3.41 1.67 -11.03
CA LYS A 43 -3.61 2.98 -11.67
C LYS A 43 -4.68 3.82 -10.96
N ASN A 44 -5.82 3.21 -10.63
CA ASN A 44 -6.92 3.96 -10.00
C ASN A 44 -6.53 4.50 -8.62
N THR A 45 -5.78 3.74 -7.84
CA THR A 45 -5.25 4.20 -6.55
C THR A 45 -4.30 5.37 -6.76
N TYR A 46 -3.39 5.28 -7.73
CA TYR A 46 -2.45 6.35 -8.03
C TYR A 46 -3.17 7.66 -8.36
N PHE A 47 -4.17 7.61 -9.24
CA PHE A 47 -4.92 8.79 -9.65
C PHE A 47 -5.96 9.27 -8.63
N SER A 48 -6.22 8.49 -7.57
CA SER A 48 -7.00 8.93 -6.42
C SER A 48 -6.19 9.80 -5.46
N ILE A 49 -4.86 9.71 -5.51
CA ILE A 49 -3.98 10.60 -4.74
C ILE A 49 -4.10 12.02 -5.32
N PRO A 50 -4.30 13.05 -4.50
CA PRO A 50 -4.35 14.43 -5.00
C PRO A 50 -3.15 14.75 -5.87
N HIS A 51 -3.38 15.50 -6.95
CA HIS A 51 -2.37 15.79 -7.96
C HIS A 51 -1.06 16.34 -7.36
N GLU A 52 -1.17 17.22 -6.36
CA GLU A 52 -0.03 17.84 -5.69
C GLU A 52 0.76 16.87 -4.79
N HIS A 53 0.20 15.70 -4.48
CA HIS A 53 0.83 14.71 -3.61
C HIS A 53 1.29 13.45 -4.35
N ARG A 54 1.09 13.39 -5.66
CA ARG A 54 1.55 12.25 -6.45
C ARG A 54 2.65 12.62 -7.45
N PRO A 55 3.62 11.74 -7.69
CA PRO A 55 3.86 10.49 -6.98
C PRO A 55 4.23 10.74 -5.50
N LEU A 56 4.01 9.74 -4.66
CA LEU A 56 4.33 9.84 -3.23
C LEU A 56 5.82 10.14 -3.06
N LYS A 57 6.16 11.21 -2.34
CA LYS A 57 7.54 11.69 -2.19
C LYS A 57 8.41 10.72 -1.39
N ASN A 58 9.68 10.63 -1.77
CA ASN A 58 10.69 9.80 -1.11
C ASN A 58 10.27 8.33 -1.02
N ARG A 59 9.54 7.87 -2.03
CA ARG A 59 9.15 6.48 -2.25
C ARG A 59 9.26 6.19 -3.73
N LEU A 60 9.67 4.97 -4.07
CA LEU A 60 9.59 4.52 -5.45
C LEU A 60 8.18 4.00 -5.70
N ASN A 61 7.41 4.70 -6.52
CA ASN A 61 6.03 4.38 -6.85
C ASN A 61 6.01 3.43 -8.05
N ILE A 62 5.48 2.24 -7.87
CA ILE A 62 5.23 1.29 -8.95
C ILE A 62 3.73 1.29 -9.20
N VAL A 63 3.31 1.64 -10.41
CA VAL A 63 1.90 1.79 -10.76
C VAL A 63 1.54 0.82 -11.88
N PHE A 64 0.66 -0.12 -11.58
CA PHE A 64 0.20 -1.08 -12.59
C PHE A 64 -0.85 -0.45 -13.51
N THR A 65 -0.60 -0.58 -14.81
CA THR A 65 -1.51 -0.15 -15.87
C THR A 65 -1.32 -1.03 -17.09
N SER A 66 -2.38 -1.26 -17.86
CA SER A 66 -2.28 -1.97 -19.14
C SER A 66 -1.57 -1.16 -20.23
N ASN A 67 -1.44 0.17 -20.05
CA ASN A 67 -0.85 1.08 -21.03
C ASN A 67 0.25 1.95 -20.39
N PRO A 68 1.38 1.37 -19.95
CA PRO A 68 2.39 2.10 -19.20
C PRO A 68 2.99 3.29 -19.98
N HIS A 69 3.16 3.15 -21.28
CA HIS A 69 3.77 4.20 -22.14
C HIS A 69 2.90 5.47 -22.22
N VAL A 70 1.61 5.38 -21.96
CA VAL A 70 0.70 6.53 -21.97
C VAL A 70 1.00 7.47 -20.80
N TYR A 71 1.43 6.93 -19.67
CA TYR A 71 1.60 7.67 -18.41
C TYR A 71 3.06 7.92 -18.06
N GLN A 72 3.99 7.13 -18.62
CA GLN A 72 5.40 7.27 -18.29
C GLN A 72 5.99 8.50 -18.99
N HIS A 73 6.27 9.52 -18.21
CA HIS A 73 6.96 10.73 -18.63
C HIS A 73 8.25 10.89 -17.80
N ASP A 74 8.90 12.05 -17.86
CA ASP A 74 10.17 12.32 -17.17
C ASP A 74 9.98 12.54 -15.66
N ILE A 75 9.27 11.63 -14.99
CA ILE A 75 9.08 11.65 -13.53
C ILE A 75 10.05 10.64 -12.94
N THR A 76 10.84 11.08 -11.96
CA THR A 76 12.01 10.34 -11.49
C THR A 76 11.72 9.24 -10.47
N ASN A 77 10.58 9.29 -9.78
CA ASN A 77 10.27 8.34 -8.69
C ASN A 77 8.97 7.55 -8.93
N VAL A 78 8.57 7.39 -10.18
CA VAL A 78 7.44 6.53 -10.55
C VAL A 78 7.78 5.67 -11.77
N ILE A 79 7.37 4.41 -11.71
CA ILE A 79 7.45 3.46 -12.82
C ILE A 79 6.04 2.98 -13.11
N PHE A 80 5.52 3.27 -14.31
CA PHE A 80 4.28 2.68 -14.80
C PHE A 80 4.62 1.39 -15.54
N THR A 81 3.93 0.31 -15.24
CA THR A 81 4.28 -1.00 -15.77
C THR A 81 3.05 -1.91 -15.90
N ASN A 82 3.09 -2.83 -16.85
CA ASN A 82 2.16 -3.95 -16.94
C ASN A 82 2.79 -5.27 -16.46
N ASN A 83 4.02 -5.22 -15.98
CA ASN A 83 4.72 -6.41 -15.47
C ASN A 83 4.28 -6.70 -14.02
N ILE A 84 3.34 -7.62 -13.85
CA ILE A 84 2.82 -8.01 -12.54
C ILE A 84 3.83 -8.73 -11.65
N LYS A 85 5.00 -9.09 -12.19
CA LYS A 85 6.10 -9.73 -11.47
C LYS A 85 7.27 -8.78 -11.21
N ILE A 86 7.07 -7.48 -11.38
CA ILE A 86 8.15 -6.49 -11.17
C ILE A 86 8.76 -6.58 -9.77
N HIS A 87 7.99 -6.98 -8.77
CA HIS A 87 8.50 -7.18 -7.40
C HIS A 87 9.61 -8.22 -7.34
N GLU A 88 9.54 -9.26 -8.16
CA GLU A 88 10.60 -10.28 -8.24
C GLU A 88 11.91 -9.67 -8.74
N ASP A 89 11.84 -8.83 -9.79
CA ASP A 89 13.00 -8.12 -10.31
C ASP A 89 13.59 -7.16 -9.28
N ILE A 90 12.73 -6.40 -8.60
CA ILE A 90 13.17 -5.45 -7.57
C ILE A 90 13.90 -6.16 -6.43
N LEU A 91 13.36 -7.29 -5.97
CA LEU A 91 13.98 -8.07 -4.89
C LEU A 91 15.28 -8.75 -5.34
N ALA A 92 15.31 -9.28 -6.56
CA ALA A 92 16.50 -9.94 -7.12
C ALA A 92 17.62 -8.93 -7.41
N ASN A 93 17.30 -7.69 -7.71
CA ASN A 93 18.24 -6.64 -8.10
C ASN A 93 18.18 -5.44 -7.15
N SER A 94 18.01 -5.68 -5.86
CA SER A 94 17.78 -4.63 -4.87
C SER A 94 18.90 -3.58 -4.83
N SER A 95 20.16 -4.00 -5.00
CA SER A 95 21.30 -3.07 -5.03
C SER A 95 21.23 -2.10 -6.21
N LYS A 96 20.76 -2.56 -7.37
CA LYS A 96 20.57 -1.71 -8.55
C LYS A 96 19.54 -0.62 -8.26
N TYR A 97 18.40 -0.99 -7.68
CA TYR A 97 17.35 -0.03 -7.33
C TYR A 97 17.82 0.94 -6.25
N TYR A 98 18.47 0.43 -5.22
CA TYR A 98 19.04 1.26 -4.17
C TYR A 98 20.01 2.31 -4.72
N ASN A 99 20.88 1.92 -5.64
CA ASN A 99 21.86 2.83 -6.24
C ASN A 99 21.23 3.86 -7.19
N GLN A 100 20.13 3.48 -7.85
CA GLN A 100 19.43 4.37 -8.78
C GLN A 100 18.54 5.39 -8.06
N TYR A 101 17.90 4.99 -6.97
CA TYR A 101 16.95 5.82 -6.23
C TYR A 101 17.52 6.14 -4.84
N MET A 102 18.18 7.28 -4.73
CA MET A 102 18.99 7.66 -3.57
C MET A 102 18.20 7.81 -2.27
N PHE A 103 16.88 8.02 -2.34
CA PHE A 103 16.03 8.12 -1.17
C PHE A 103 15.70 6.75 -0.55
N LEU A 104 15.91 5.63 -1.27
CA LEU A 104 15.60 4.32 -0.74
C LEU A 104 16.53 3.92 0.41
N ASN A 105 15.97 3.26 1.43
CA ASN A 105 16.75 2.61 2.46
C ASN A 105 17.61 1.50 1.84
N LYS A 106 18.77 1.24 2.42
CA LYS A 106 19.66 0.17 1.94
C LYS A 106 18.94 -1.20 1.95
N ASN A 107 18.15 -1.46 2.99
CA ASN A 107 17.33 -2.67 3.11
C ASN A 107 15.86 -2.33 2.92
N PHE A 108 15.56 -1.61 1.83
CA PHE A 108 14.19 -1.16 1.58
C PHE A 108 13.22 -2.34 1.49
N LYS A 109 11.97 -2.06 1.84
CA LYS A 109 10.86 -3.00 1.73
C LYS A 109 9.95 -2.61 0.58
N ILE A 110 9.10 -3.54 0.17
CA ILE A 110 8.05 -3.31 -0.80
C ILE A 110 6.71 -3.38 -0.08
N PHE A 111 5.92 -2.30 -0.20
CA PHE A 111 4.59 -2.19 0.40
C PHE A 111 3.52 -2.19 -0.68
N ILE A 112 2.54 -3.07 -0.55
CA ILE A 112 1.35 -3.13 -1.40
C ILE A 112 0.34 -2.15 -0.80
N ILE A 113 -0.08 -1.15 -1.57
CA ILE A 113 -0.90 -0.05 -1.04
C ILE A 113 -2.27 0.11 -1.72
N GLY A 114 -2.65 -0.82 -2.57
CA GLY A 114 -4.02 -0.88 -3.09
C GLY A 114 -4.17 -0.75 -4.59
N GLY A 115 -5.33 -0.81 -5.08
CA GLY A 115 -6.59 -1.06 -4.36
C GLY A 115 -6.94 -2.53 -4.15
N LYS A 116 -8.23 -2.79 -4.07
CA LYS A 116 -8.73 -4.12 -3.72
C LYS A 116 -8.15 -5.24 -4.59
N THR A 117 -8.15 -5.09 -5.90
CA THR A 117 -7.62 -6.09 -6.84
C THR A 117 -6.15 -6.37 -6.58
N ILE A 118 -5.38 -5.33 -6.29
CA ILE A 118 -3.95 -5.43 -6.00
C ILE A 118 -3.74 -6.12 -4.64
N TYR A 119 -4.54 -5.79 -3.63
CA TYR A 119 -4.48 -6.48 -2.34
C TYR A 119 -4.78 -7.97 -2.49
N GLU A 120 -5.84 -8.32 -3.19
CA GLU A 120 -6.24 -9.73 -3.39
C GLU A 120 -5.15 -10.52 -4.11
N GLN A 121 -4.46 -9.90 -5.06
CA GLN A 121 -3.37 -10.54 -5.81
C GLN A 121 -2.09 -10.72 -4.99
N PHE A 122 -1.72 -9.73 -4.19
CA PHE A 122 -0.39 -9.70 -3.55
C PHE A 122 -0.38 -10.06 -2.06
N ILE A 123 -1.48 -9.92 -1.32
CA ILE A 123 -1.53 -10.30 0.09
C ILE A 123 -1.03 -11.75 0.31
N PRO A 124 -1.41 -12.74 -0.53
CA PRO A 124 -0.91 -14.09 -0.34
C PRO A 124 0.62 -14.23 -0.38
N LEU A 125 1.31 -13.25 -0.95
CA LEU A 125 2.78 -13.22 -1.06
C LEU A 125 3.44 -12.40 0.06
N CYS A 126 2.65 -11.74 0.91
CA CYS A 126 3.18 -10.85 1.93
C CYS A 126 3.50 -11.60 3.23
N SER A 127 4.62 -11.23 3.85
CA SER A 127 5.01 -11.75 5.16
C SER A 127 4.27 -11.04 6.30
N ASN A 128 3.96 -9.77 6.10
CA ASN A 128 3.30 -8.92 7.10
C ASN A 128 2.20 -8.13 6.42
N ILE A 129 1.07 -7.97 7.12
CA ILE A 129 -0.02 -7.11 6.70
C ILE A 129 -0.34 -6.14 7.84
N TRP A 130 -0.35 -4.86 7.54
CA TRP A 130 -0.69 -3.80 8.48
C TRP A 130 -2.09 -3.29 8.17
N VAL A 131 -3.00 -3.44 9.12
CA VAL A 131 -4.41 -3.04 8.95
C VAL A 131 -4.76 -2.01 10.00
N THR A 132 -5.14 -0.81 9.56
CA THR A 132 -5.78 0.17 10.42
C THR A 132 -7.28 -0.04 10.34
N ARG A 133 -7.92 -0.34 11.48
CA ARG A 133 -9.37 -0.50 11.57
C ARG A 133 -9.96 0.70 12.30
N LEU A 134 -10.69 1.53 11.56
CA LEU A 134 -11.47 2.61 12.14
C LEU A 134 -12.65 2.02 12.89
N LYS A 135 -12.94 2.53 14.09
CA LYS A 135 -13.99 1.97 14.98
C LYS A 135 -15.39 2.42 14.63
N ARG A 136 -15.57 3.10 13.50
CA ARG A 136 -16.82 3.65 13.02
C ARG A 136 -17.18 3.08 11.65
N ASP A 137 -18.49 2.96 11.37
CA ASP A 137 -19.01 2.63 10.05
C ASP A 137 -19.08 3.91 9.21
N TYR A 138 -18.35 3.96 8.09
CA TYR A 138 -18.31 5.08 7.16
C TYR A 138 -19.18 4.86 5.94
N GLU A 139 -20.04 3.84 5.97
CA GLU A 139 -20.97 3.51 4.88
C GLU A 139 -20.25 3.32 3.54
N CYS A 140 -19.16 2.57 3.56
CA CYS A 140 -18.39 2.25 2.36
C CYS A 140 -19.19 1.42 1.37
N ASP A 141 -18.82 1.51 0.09
CA ASP A 141 -19.39 0.70 -0.99
C ASP A 141 -18.37 -0.28 -1.60
N LEU A 142 -17.11 -0.22 -1.18
CA LEU A 142 -16.08 -1.19 -1.56
C LEU A 142 -15.52 -1.83 -0.29
N PHE A 143 -15.48 -3.16 -0.25
CA PHE A 143 -15.11 -3.92 0.94
C PHE A 143 -13.99 -4.89 0.63
N ILE A 144 -13.16 -5.18 1.65
CA ILE A 144 -12.19 -6.25 1.60
C ILE A 144 -12.45 -7.18 2.80
N ASP A 145 -12.57 -8.47 2.50
CA ASP A 145 -12.79 -9.49 3.52
C ASP A 145 -11.75 -10.60 3.30
N TYR A 146 -10.62 -10.47 3.97
CA TYR A 146 -9.55 -11.44 3.91
C TYR A 146 -9.40 -12.13 5.26
N ASP A 147 -9.48 -13.44 5.26
CA ASP A 147 -9.32 -14.24 6.48
C ASP A 147 -7.85 -14.53 6.74
N TYR A 148 -7.30 -13.88 7.77
CA TYR A 148 -5.91 -14.06 8.18
C TYR A 148 -5.70 -15.19 9.19
N SER A 149 -6.79 -15.78 9.71
CA SER A 149 -6.74 -16.67 10.90
C SER A 149 -5.90 -17.92 10.72
N THR A 150 -5.80 -18.44 9.49
CA THR A 150 -5.10 -19.70 9.22
C THR A 150 -3.61 -19.57 8.91
N LYS A 151 -3.19 -18.39 8.45
CA LYS A 151 -1.82 -18.19 7.94
C LYS A 151 -1.04 -17.10 8.66
N TYR A 152 -1.70 -16.33 9.48
CA TYR A 152 -1.09 -15.17 10.14
C TYR A 152 -1.43 -15.15 11.61
N LYS A 153 -0.47 -14.67 12.40
CA LYS A 153 -0.67 -14.35 13.81
C LYS A 153 -1.03 -12.87 13.92
N GLU A 154 -2.10 -12.58 14.62
CA GLU A 154 -2.58 -11.22 14.84
C GLU A 154 -1.94 -10.62 16.09
N GLU A 155 -1.46 -9.40 15.99
CA GLU A 155 -0.97 -8.60 17.11
C GLU A 155 -1.51 -7.17 17.01
N ILE A 156 -2.05 -6.65 18.10
CA ILE A 156 -2.46 -5.25 18.16
C ILE A 156 -1.21 -4.41 18.39
N TYR A 157 -0.90 -3.56 17.41
CA TYR A 157 0.25 -2.67 17.45
C TYR A 157 -0.06 -1.39 18.23
N GLU A 158 -1.24 -0.82 18.01
CA GLU A 158 -1.68 0.41 18.63
C GLU A 158 -3.19 0.48 18.65
N GLU A 159 -3.77 1.09 19.69
CA GLU A 159 -5.23 1.23 19.80
C GLU A 159 -5.57 2.48 20.59
N ASP A 160 -6.60 3.20 20.15
CA ASP A 160 -7.24 4.29 20.90
C ASP A 160 -8.75 4.29 20.62
N ASP A 161 -9.45 5.37 20.99
CA ASP A 161 -10.90 5.47 20.82
C ASP A 161 -11.34 5.53 19.35
N GLU A 162 -10.46 5.98 18.44
CA GLU A 162 -10.76 6.19 17.03
C GLU A 162 -10.47 4.94 16.21
N LEU A 163 -9.32 4.28 16.45
CA LEU A 163 -8.83 3.23 15.58
C LEU A 163 -7.98 2.20 16.31
N GLN A 164 -7.75 1.10 15.61
CA GLN A 164 -6.88 0.03 16.03
C GLN A 164 -5.93 -0.28 14.88
N ILE A 165 -4.63 -0.34 15.14
CA ILE A 165 -3.64 -0.76 14.15
C ILE A 165 -3.21 -2.17 14.50
N ILE A 166 -3.37 -3.07 13.54
CA ILE A 166 -3.14 -4.51 13.71
C ILE A 166 -2.02 -4.94 12.77
N GLU A 167 -1.08 -5.70 13.29
CA GLU A 167 -0.08 -6.38 12.48
C GLU A 167 -0.45 -7.86 12.37
N TYR A 168 -0.54 -8.36 11.15
CA TYR A 168 -0.67 -9.78 10.84
C TYR A 168 0.67 -10.30 10.37
N ASN A 169 1.26 -11.21 11.11
CA ASN A 169 2.55 -11.82 10.80
C ASN A 169 2.34 -13.25 10.30
N ARG A 170 2.91 -13.59 9.16
CA ARG A 170 2.83 -14.95 8.60
C ARG A 170 3.53 -15.94 9.52
N VAL A 171 2.82 -17.01 9.84
CA VAL A 171 3.37 -18.11 10.64
C VAL A 171 4.08 -19.16 9.76
#